data_400858e414e377c162c36d791152fffc
#
_entry.id   400858e414e377c162c36d791152fffc
#
_cell.length_a   1.000
_cell.length_b   1.000
_cell.length_c   1.000
_cell.angle_alpha   90.00
_cell.angle_beta   90.00
_cell.angle_gamma   90.00
#
_symmetry.space_group_name_H-M   'P 1'
#
loop_
_entity.id
_entity.type
_entity.pdbx_description
1 polymer ?
#
loop_
_entity_poly.entity_id
_entity_poly.type
_entity_poly.pdbx_seq_one_letter_code
_entity_poly.pdbx_strand_id
1 'polypeptide(L)'
;MEQIKKYEYVDLGLPSGLKWATMNIGAETETDYGDYFMWGSTTPNTASVGAWAICPFNNHNTDYDEEYFKSVKDTVCPNGILAKEYDAAAQIMGGDWRMPTKTEFRELIDNTDSEWVDDYNGTGVGGRKFTSKINGNSIFFPASGFRSGSTFFSQGGYSSIWSSSLNTVNLDYARCLDFGLICISAVHSSLRCYSFVVRGVMD
;
A
#
# COMPACT_ATOMS: atom_id res chain seq x y z
N MET A 1 -16.97 -1.02 -25.31
CA MET A 1 -17.32 -1.27 -23.89
C MET A 1 -16.03 -1.67 -23.20
N GLU A 2 -15.48 -0.80 -22.35
CA GLU A 2 -14.35 -1.17 -21.51
C GLU A 2 -14.84 -2.26 -20.54
N GLN A 3 -14.16 -3.40 -20.55
CA GLN A 3 -14.39 -4.42 -19.54
C GLN A 3 -13.85 -3.87 -18.22
N ILE A 4 -14.72 -3.62 -17.26
CA ILE A 4 -14.32 -3.30 -15.89
C ILE A 4 -13.57 -4.54 -15.39
N LYS A 5 -12.25 -4.41 -15.15
CA LYS A 5 -11.45 -5.48 -14.56
C LYS A 5 -12.04 -5.79 -13.18
N LYS A 6 -12.64 -6.95 -13.03
CA LYS A 6 -13.18 -7.37 -11.73
C LYS A 6 -12.02 -7.84 -10.87
N TYR A 7 -11.71 -7.10 -9.82
CA TYR A 7 -10.70 -7.50 -8.85
C TYR A 7 -11.25 -8.61 -7.95
N GLU A 8 -10.46 -9.67 -7.78
CA GLU A 8 -10.77 -10.77 -6.86
C GLU A 8 -10.41 -10.38 -5.43
N TYR A 9 -11.12 -10.96 -4.46
CA TYR A 9 -10.89 -10.73 -3.05
C TYR A 9 -10.91 -12.03 -2.25
N VAL A 10 -10.31 -11.98 -1.08
CA VAL A 10 -10.43 -12.98 -0.03
C VAL A 10 -11.13 -12.37 1.19
N ASP A 11 -12.09 -13.11 1.74
CA ASP A 11 -12.70 -12.83 3.03
C ASP A 11 -11.93 -13.60 4.10
N LEU A 12 -11.21 -12.87 4.95
CA LEU A 12 -10.43 -13.43 6.06
C LEU A 12 -11.28 -13.57 7.34
N GLY A 13 -12.57 -13.20 7.29
CA GLY A 13 -13.45 -13.22 8.46
C GLY A 13 -13.01 -12.25 9.57
N LEU A 14 -12.33 -11.16 9.21
CA LEU A 14 -11.85 -10.18 10.19
C LEU A 14 -13.02 -9.49 10.89
N PRO A 15 -12.84 -9.00 12.13
CA PRO A 15 -13.91 -8.34 12.89
C PRO A 15 -14.59 -7.17 12.16
N SER A 16 -13.86 -6.43 11.33
CA SER A 16 -14.41 -5.37 10.48
C SER A 16 -15.30 -5.87 9.34
N GLY A 17 -15.17 -7.15 8.94
CA GLY A 17 -15.79 -7.68 7.74
C GLY A 17 -15.08 -7.34 6.44
N LEU A 18 -13.94 -6.66 6.50
CA LEU A 18 -13.17 -6.24 5.33
C LEU A 18 -12.72 -7.42 4.47
N LYS A 19 -12.88 -7.23 3.19
CA LYS A 19 -12.35 -8.13 2.15
C LYS A 19 -11.09 -7.52 1.54
N TRP A 20 -10.09 -8.34 1.32
CA TRP A 20 -8.78 -7.93 0.81
C TRP A 20 -8.61 -8.36 -0.64
N ALA A 21 -8.16 -7.47 -1.50
CA ALA A 21 -7.80 -7.84 -2.87
C ALA A 21 -6.70 -8.92 -2.86
N THR A 22 -6.82 -9.95 -3.71
CA THR A 22 -5.84 -11.04 -3.78
C THR A 22 -4.49 -10.60 -4.33
N MET A 23 -4.44 -9.48 -5.08
CA MET A 23 -3.26 -8.97 -5.77
C MET A 23 -3.06 -7.47 -5.51
N ASN A 24 -1.81 -7.00 -5.64
CA ASN A 24 -1.52 -5.56 -5.66
C ASN A 24 -2.09 -4.91 -6.92
N ILE A 25 -2.31 -3.60 -6.89
CA ILE A 25 -2.71 -2.85 -8.09
C ILE A 25 -1.62 -3.00 -9.17
N GLY A 26 -2.05 -3.25 -10.40
CA GLY A 26 -1.14 -3.47 -11.54
C GLY A 26 -0.61 -4.90 -11.68
N ALA A 27 -0.83 -5.78 -10.69
CA ALA A 27 -0.47 -7.19 -10.76
C ALA A 27 -1.47 -8.00 -11.59
N GLU A 28 -1.02 -9.08 -12.22
CA GLU A 28 -1.82 -10.06 -12.92
C GLU A 28 -1.96 -11.38 -12.15
N THR A 29 -1.01 -11.65 -11.26
CA THR A 29 -0.98 -12.80 -10.36
C THR A 29 -0.72 -12.37 -8.91
N GLU A 30 -0.96 -13.27 -7.95
CA GLU A 30 -0.70 -13.02 -6.52
C GLU A 30 0.78 -12.75 -6.22
N THR A 31 1.67 -13.21 -7.09
CA THR A 31 3.13 -13.11 -6.92
C THR A 31 3.75 -11.94 -7.66
N ASP A 32 3.01 -11.29 -8.54
CA ASP A 32 3.50 -10.07 -9.17
C ASP A 32 3.58 -8.92 -8.17
N TYR A 33 4.64 -8.13 -8.26
CA TYR A 33 4.80 -6.99 -7.36
C TYR A 33 3.75 -5.90 -7.59
N GLY A 34 3.29 -5.73 -8.83
CA GLY A 34 2.35 -4.69 -9.24
C GLY A 34 3.02 -3.32 -9.41
N ASP A 35 2.21 -2.29 -9.45
CA ASP A 35 2.61 -0.91 -9.67
C ASP A 35 2.99 -0.21 -8.36
N TYR A 36 3.92 0.77 -8.47
CA TYR A 36 4.41 1.54 -7.33
C TYR A 36 3.87 2.97 -7.38
N PHE A 37 3.33 3.43 -6.27
CA PHE A 37 2.68 4.74 -6.12
C PHE A 37 3.37 5.57 -5.04
N MET A 38 3.56 6.87 -5.29
CA MET A 38 3.78 7.80 -4.20
C MET A 38 2.49 7.97 -3.40
N TRP A 39 2.60 8.28 -2.12
CA TRP A 39 1.41 8.45 -1.29
C TRP A 39 0.53 9.60 -1.78
N GLY A 40 -0.74 9.32 -2.03
CA GLY A 40 -1.71 10.27 -2.61
C GLY A 40 -1.67 10.38 -4.13
N SER A 41 -0.79 9.62 -4.83
CA SER A 41 -0.82 9.49 -6.28
C SER A 41 -1.80 8.40 -6.71
N THR A 42 -2.59 8.68 -7.72
CA THR A 42 -3.48 7.71 -8.38
C THR A 42 -2.93 7.18 -9.70
N THR A 43 -1.72 7.57 -10.05
CA THR A 43 -0.97 7.07 -11.21
C THR A 43 0.32 6.42 -10.77
N PRO A 44 0.72 5.28 -11.40
CA PRO A 44 1.99 4.63 -11.09
C PRO A 44 3.18 5.57 -11.30
N ASN A 45 4.17 5.50 -10.40
CA ASN A 45 5.39 6.27 -10.54
C ASN A 45 6.35 5.60 -11.53
N THR A 46 6.51 6.19 -12.70
CA THR A 46 7.48 5.77 -13.73
C THR A 46 8.64 6.74 -13.87
N ALA A 47 8.65 7.86 -13.14
CA ALA A 47 9.61 8.93 -13.29
C ALA A 47 11.00 8.58 -12.76
N SER A 48 12.02 9.18 -13.39
CA SER A 48 13.45 9.03 -13.04
C SER A 48 14.03 10.25 -12.30
N VAL A 49 13.20 11.25 -11.99
CA VAL A 49 13.61 12.47 -11.30
C VAL A 49 13.55 12.33 -9.78
N GLY A 50 14.11 13.29 -9.05
CA GLY A 50 14.14 13.32 -7.59
C GLY A 50 12.75 13.16 -6.98
N ALA A 51 12.66 12.37 -5.91
CA ALA A 51 11.38 11.92 -5.38
C ALA A 51 10.46 13.07 -4.90
N TRP A 52 11.00 14.10 -4.22
CA TRP A 52 10.20 15.24 -3.76
C TRP A 52 9.73 16.15 -4.88
N ALA A 53 10.51 16.34 -5.96
CA ALA A 53 10.14 17.17 -7.09
C ALA A 53 8.87 16.74 -7.82
N ILE A 54 8.51 15.45 -7.70
CA ILE A 54 7.32 14.86 -8.32
C ILE A 54 6.33 14.29 -7.29
N CYS A 55 6.62 14.47 -6.00
CA CYS A 55 5.75 13.99 -4.92
C CYS A 55 4.42 14.74 -4.96
N PRO A 56 3.28 14.05 -4.89
CA PRO A 56 2.00 14.70 -4.73
C PRO A 56 2.01 15.66 -3.54
N PHE A 57 1.39 16.84 -3.75
CA PHE A 57 1.22 17.86 -2.70
C PHE A 57 2.55 18.38 -2.14
N ASN A 58 3.54 18.60 -3.01
CA ASN A 58 4.85 19.17 -2.64
C ASN A 58 5.23 20.42 -3.47
N ASN A 59 4.29 21.03 -4.20
CA ASN A 59 4.50 22.23 -4.99
C ASN A 59 5.72 22.18 -5.92
N HIS A 60 6.08 20.99 -6.40
CA HIS A 60 7.24 20.73 -7.29
C HIS A 60 8.61 21.15 -6.72
N ASN A 61 8.73 21.37 -5.41
CA ASN A 61 10.01 21.65 -4.76
C ASN A 61 10.89 20.39 -4.70
N THR A 62 12.22 20.58 -4.74
CA THR A 62 13.19 19.47 -4.60
C THR A 62 13.26 18.93 -3.19
N ASP A 63 12.89 19.75 -2.21
CA ASP A 63 12.79 19.37 -0.80
C ASP A 63 11.33 19.38 -0.35
N TYR A 64 11.05 18.82 0.82
CA TYR A 64 9.72 18.79 1.38
C TYR A 64 9.20 20.21 1.70
N ASP A 65 8.04 20.57 1.15
CA ASP A 65 7.36 21.84 1.39
C ASP A 65 6.23 21.64 2.43
N GLU A 66 6.58 21.80 3.69
CA GLU A 66 5.64 21.61 4.81
C GLU A 66 4.50 22.63 4.80
N GLU A 67 4.79 23.90 4.47
CA GLU A 67 3.78 24.97 4.46
C GLU A 67 2.74 24.74 3.38
N TYR A 68 3.19 24.37 2.19
CA TYR A 68 2.28 24.01 1.12
C TYR A 68 1.43 22.80 1.48
N PHE A 69 2.03 21.72 2.00
CA PHE A 69 1.26 20.55 2.39
C PHE A 69 0.25 20.87 3.49
N LYS A 70 0.61 21.67 4.51
CA LYS A 70 -0.33 22.13 5.55
C LYS A 70 -1.53 22.88 4.97
N SER A 71 -1.32 23.64 3.89
CA SER A 71 -2.41 24.41 3.25
C SER A 71 -3.44 23.52 2.54
N VAL A 72 -3.06 22.35 2.08
CA VAL A 72 -3.92 21.44 1.30
C VAL A 72 -4.34 20.17 2.05
N LYS A 73 -3.70 19.83 3.17
CA LYS A 73 -3.85 18.52 3.84
C LYS A 73 -5.28 18.18 4.24
N ASP A 74 -6.08 19.15 4.67
CA ASP A 74 -7.45 18.93 5.13
C ASP A 74 -8.40 18.61 3.96
N THR A 75 -8.02 19.00 2.74
CA THR A 75 -8.68 18.57 1.50
C THR A 75 -8.17 17.20 1.04
N VAL A 76 -6.85 17.00 1.07
CA VAL A 76 -6.19 15.78 0.58
C VAL A 76 -6.46 14.59 1.49
N CYS A 77 -6.39 14.80 2.80
CA CYS A 77 -6.54 13.74 3.79
C CYS A 77 -7.32 14.23 5.02
N PRO A 78 -8.63 14.46 4.88
CA PRO A 78 -9.49 14.84 6.00
C PRO A 78 -9.39 13.79 7.11
N ASN A 79 -9.25 14.27 8.35
CA ASN A 79 -9.02 13.40 9.53
C ASN A 79 -7.79 12.49 9.42
N GLY A 80 -6.82 12.84 8.57
CA GLY A 80 -5.59 12.09 8.38
C GLY A 80 -5.73 10.83 7.52
N ILE A 81 -6.80 10.70 6.77
CA ILE A 81 -7.06 9.59 5.82
C ILE A 81 -7.22 10.19 4.42
N LEU A 82 -6.56 9.61 3.40
CA LEU A 82 -6.69 10.07 2.02
C LEU A 82 -8.16 10.14 1.60
N ALA A 83 -8.53 11.28 1.03
CA ALA A 83 -9.81 11.42 0.36
C ALA A 83 -9.88 10.54 -0.90
N LYS A 84 -11.07 10.13 -1.30
CA LYS A 84 -11.30 9.15 -2.37
C LYS A 84 -10.59 9.51 -3.67
N GLU A 85 -10.55 10.80 -4.03
CA GLU A 85 -9.88 11.29 -5.24
C GLU A 85 -8.36 11.11 -5.26
N TYR A 86 -7.73 10.91 -4.09
CA TYR A 86 -6.28 10.71 -3.93
C TYR A 86 -5.92 9.28 -3.49
N ASP A 87 -6.91 8.41 -3.40
CA ASP A 87 -6.75 7.00 -3.04
C ASP A 87 -6.56 6.16 -4.31
N ALA A 88 -5.38 5.57 -4.49
CA ALA A 88 -5.05 4.80 -5.69
C ALA A 88 -6.00 3.60 -5.91
N ALA A 89 -6.38 2.91 -4.83
CA ALA A 89 -7.29 1.78 -4.95
C ALA A 89 -8.70 2.24 -5.35
N ALA A 90 -9.19 3.32 -4.74
CA ALA A 90 -10.50 3.86 -5.08
C ALA A 90 -10.58 4.33 -6.55
N GLN A 91 -9.52 4.95 -7.06
CA GLN A 91 -9.50 5.49 -8.42
C GLN A 91 -9.25 4.41 -9.50
N ILE A 92 -8.41 3.41 -9.23
CA ILE A 92 -8.01 2.41 -10.22
C ILE A 92 -8.93 1.19 -10.18
N MET A 93 -9.28 0.70 -8.99
CA MET A 93 -10.13 -0.48 -8.84
C MET A 93 -11.62 -0.12 -8.94
N GLY A 94 -11.99 1.11 -8.53
CA GLY A 94 -13.36 1.61 -8.60
C GLY A 94 -14.30 0.98 -7.56
N GLY A 95 -15.60 1.26 -7.66
CA GLY A 95 -16.60 0.73 -6.74
C GLY A 95 -16.34 1.14 -5.30
N ASP A 96 -16.38 0.14 -4.41
CA ASP A 96 -16.15 0.31 -2.97
C ASP A 96 -14.71 0.03 -2.56
N TRP A 97 -13.82 -0.22 -3.51
CA TRP A 97 -12.40 -0.42 -3.25
C TRP A 97 -11.74 0.87 -2.75
N ARG A 98 -10.84 0.73 -1.79
CA ARG A 98 -10.03 1.80 -1.21
C ARG A 98 -8.71 1.24 -0.66
N MET A 99 -7.77 2.11 -0.37
CA MET A 99 -6.57 1.72 0.39
C MET A 99 -6.94 1.42 1.84
N PRO A 100 -6.31 0.40 2.46
CA PRO A 100 -6.50 0.15 3.88
C PRO A 100 -5.93 1.29 4.73
N THR A 101 -6.53 1.53 5.87
CA THR A 101 -5.97 2.38 6.93
C THR A 101 -4.89 1.63 7.72
N LYS A 102 -4.08 2.37 8.50
CA LYS A 102 -3.12 1.76 9.44
C LYS A 102 -3.80 0.82 10.46
N THR A 103 -5.04 1.13 10.84
CA THR A 103 -5.80 0.34 11.82
C THR A 103 -6.23 -0.99 11.22
N GLU A 104 -6.60 -1.01 9.95
CA GLU A 104 -6.97 -2.23 9.23
C GLU A 104 -5.77 -3.13 8.95
N PHE A 105 -4.59 -2.57 8.69
CA PHE A 105 -3.36 -3.37 8.68
C PHE A 105 -3.04 -3.95 10.07
N ARG A 106 -3.31 -3.21 11.13
CA ARG A 106 -3.16 -3.74 12.50
C ARG A 106 -4.13 -4.90 12.72
N GLU A 107 -5.39 -4.72 12.34
CA GLU A 107 -6.40 -5.78 12.44
C GLU A 107 -5.99 -7.04 11.66
N LEU A 108 -5.46 -6.88 10.44
CA LEU A 108 -4.91 -7.99 9.65
C LEU A 108 -3.84 -8.76 10.44
N ILE A 109 -2.85 -8.04 11.00
CA ILE A 109 -1.76 -8.69 11.78
C ILE A 109 -2.30 -9.38 13.03
N ASP A 110 -3.18 -8.74 13.77
CA ASP A 110 -3.66 -9.24 15.07
C ASP A 110 -4.55 -10.48 14.92
N ASN A 111 -5.29 -10.61 13.79
CA ASN A 111 -6.23 -11.69 13.53
C ASN A 111 -5.73 -12.78 12.55
N THR A 112 -4.48 -12.71 12.14
CA THR A 112 -3.87 -13.73 11.28
C THR A 112 -2.58 -14.29 11.90
N ASP A 113 -2.25 -15.51 11.55
CA ASP A 113 -0.90 -16.04 11.68
C ASP A 113 -0.13 -15.64 10.44
N SER A 114 1.03 -14.99 10.61
CA SER A 114 1.82 -14.53 9.49
C SER A 114 3.16 -15.25 9.42
N GLU A 115 3.48 -15.80 8.27
CA GLU A 115 4.73 -16.51 8.03
C GLU A 115 5.44 -15.95 6.79
N TRP A 116 6.78 -15.97 6.81
CA TRP A 116 7.57 -15.72 5.62
C TRP A 116 7.62 -17.02 4.78
N VAL A 117 7.42 -16.87 3.47
CA VAL A 117 7.50 -17.96 2.49
C VAL A 117 8.55 -17.55 1.46
N ASP A 118 9.61 -18.35 1.31
CA ASP A 118 10.70 -18.07 0.36
C ASP A 118 10.30 -18.31 -1.10
N ASP A 119 9.41 -19.24 -1.32
CA ASP A 119 8.95 -19.68 -2.65
C ASP A 119 7.44 -19.98 -2.59
N TYR A 120 6.61 -18.97 -2.83
CA TYR A 120 5.16 -19.12 -2.77
C TYR A 120 4.65 -19.93 -3.97
N ASN A 121 4.07 -21.08 -3.67
CA ASN A 121 3.49 -22.01 -4.67
C ASN A 121 4.46 -22.45 -5.79
N GLY A 122 5.77 -22.47 -5.54
CA GLY A 122 6.77 -22.88 -6.54
C GLY A 122 7.05 -21.84 -7.63
N THR A 123 6.74 -20.56 -7.37
CA THR A 123 6.91 -19.45 -8.34
C THR A 123 8.28 -18.79 -8.28
N GLY A 124 9.09 -19.12 -7.26
CA GLY A 124 10.36 -18.44 -6.98
C GLY A 124 10.20 -17.08 -6.32
N VAL A 125 8.99 -16.67 -5.95
CA VAL A 125 8.71 -15.37 -5.32
C VAL A 125 8.50 -15.52 -3.82
N GLY A 126 9.35 -14.84 -3.04
CA GLY A 126 9.25 -14.75 -1.60
C GLY A 126 8.32 -13.63 -1.14
N GLY A 127 7.80 -13.77 0.08
CA GLY A 127 6.90 -12.79 0.67
C GLY A 127 6.31 -13.25 1.99
N ARG A 128 5.23 -12.61 2.40
CA ARG A 128 4.56 -12.95 3.64
C ARG A 128 3.13 -13.43 3.38
N LYS A 129 2.83 -14.61 3.91
CA LYS A 129 1.48 -15.18 3.90
C LYS A 129 0.80 -14.88 5.24
N PHE A 130 -0.42 -14.43 5.18
CA PHE A 130 -1.30 -14.19 6.32
C PHE A 130 -2.43 -15.19 6.28
N THR A 131 -2.56 -16.02 7.31
CA THR A 131 -3.62 -17.03 7.42
C THR A 131 -4.56 -16.63 8.55
N SER A 132 -5.83 -16.45 8.25
CA SER A 132 -6.84 -16.08 9.23
C SER A 132 -6.97 -17.10 10.37
N LYS A 133 -6.92 -16.63 11.60
CA LYS A 133 -7.23 -17.41 12.83
C LYS A 133 -8.71 -17.73 12.96
N ILE A 134 -9.57 -17.08 12.15
CA ILE A 134 -11.03 -17.15 12.26
C ILE A 134 -11.60 -18.21 11.31
N ASN A 135 -11.22 -18.15 10.02
CA ASN A 135 -11.80 -19.05 9.01
C ASN A 135 -10.76 -19.88 8.22
N GLY A 136 -9.46 -19.67 8.46
CA GLY A 136 -8.39 -20.40 7.80
C GLY A 136 -8.05 -19.92 6.37
N ASN A 137 -8.79 -18.96 5.83
CA ASN A 137 -8.46 -18.36 4.55
C ASN A 137 -7.13 -17.59 4.63
N SER A 138 -6.40 -17.53 3.52
CA SER A 138 -5.09 -16.86 3.50
C SER A 138 -4.94 -15.90 2.34
N ILE A 139 -4.04 -14.94 2.52
CA ILE A 139 -3.62 -13.98 1.51
C ILE A 139 -2.10 -13.90 1.49
N PHE A 140 -1.51 -13.76 0.30
CA PHE A 140 -0.07 -13.60 0.11
C PHE A 140 0.28 -12.17 -0.31
N PHE A 141 1.32 -11.62 0.28
CA PHE A 141 1.91 -10.34 -0.06
C PHE A 141 3.36 -10.56 -0.50
N PRO A 142 3.67 -10.37 -1.80
CA PRO A 142 5.02 -10.57 -2.31
C PRO A 142 5.97 -9.51 -1.75
N ALA A 143 7.26 -9.86 -1.62
CA ALA A 143 8.32 -8.99 -1.15
C ALA A 143 8.73 -7.98 -2.23
N SER A 144 7.85 -7.03 -2.51
CA SER A 144 7.97 -6.06 -3.60
C SER A 144 9.05 -5.00 -3.40
N GLY A 145 9.65 -4.90 -2.20
CA GLY A 145 10.57 -3.81 -1.89
C GLY A 145 9.87 -2.45 -1.87
N PHE A 146 10.61 -1.42 -2.30
CA PHE A 146 10.11 -0.08 -2.52
C PHE A 146 10.91 0.64 -3.61
N ARG A 147 10.43 1.79 -4.08
CA ARG A 147 11.10 2.59 -5.08
C ARG A 147 11.36 4.01 -4.55
N SER A 148 12.57 4.53 -4.82
CA SER A 148 12.95 5.94 -4.59
C SER A 148 13.55 6.50 -5.88
N GLY A 149 12.94 7.53 -6.44
CA GLY A 149 13.26 8.00 -7.78
C GLY A 149 13.13 6.87 -8.82
N SER A 150 14.21 6.56 -9.54
CA SER A 150 14.27 5.46 -10.52
C SER A 150 14.72 4.12 -9.95
N THR A 151 15.18 4.07 -8.71
CA THR A 151 15.84 2.90 -8.12
C THR A 151 14.87 2.08 -7.28
N PHE A 152 14.88 0.76 -7.52
CA PHE A 152 14.20 -0.22 -6.68
C PHE A 152 15.14 -0.72 -5.58
N PHE A 153 14.60 -0.90 -4.38
CA PHE A 153 15.30 -1.36 -3.21
C PHE A 153 14.64 -2.59 -2.60
N SER A 154 15.44 -3.53 -2.14
CA SER A 154 15.04 -4.66 -1.30
C SER A 154 13.95 -5.58 -1.88
N GLN A 155 13.75 -5.59 -3.20
CA GLN A 155 12.86 -6.57 -3.85
C GLN A 155 13.33 -8.00 -3.52
N GLY A 156 12.38 -8.89 -3.26
CA GLY A 156 12.63 -10.28 -2.88
C GLY A 156 12.94 -10.52 -1.40
N GLY A 157 13.22 -9.47 -0.60
CA GLY A 157 13.57 -9.63 0.83
C GLY A 157 12.76 -8.78 1.80
N TYR A 158 12.02 -7.79 1.28
CA TYR A 158 11.27 -6.82 2.08
C TYR A 158 10.12 -6.23 1.27
N SER A 159 9.12 -5.68 1.93
CA SER A 159 8.06 -4.91 1.26
C SER A 159 7.52 -3.80 2.15
N SER A 160 7.18 -2.68 1.52
CA SER A 160 6.35 -1.62 2.09
C SER A 160 5.08 -1.48 1.26
N ILE A 161 3.94 -1.40 1.94
CA ILE A 161 2.62 -1.24 1.31
C ILE A 161 1.94 -0.02 1.91
N TRP A 162 1.53 0.93 1.08
CA TRP A 162 0.87 2.14 1.56
C TRP A 162 -0.45 1.86 2.25
N SER A 163 -0.69 2.55 3.36
CA SER A 163 -2.03 2.80 3.89
C SER A 163 -2.54 4.17 3.45
N SER A 164 -3.84 4.39 3.54
CA SER A 164 -4.44 5.72 3.34
C SER A 164 -4.14 6.70 4.47
N SER A 165 -3.51 6.26 5.57
CA SER A 165 -3.31 7.07 6.78
C SER A 165 -2.06 7.94 6.71
N LEU A 166 -2.22 9.25 6.93
CA LEU A 166 -1.13 10.19 7.15
C LEU A 166 -0.43 9.94 8.50
N ASN A 167 0.86 10.23 8.58
CA ASN A 167 1.50 10.45 9.88
C ASN A 167 1.19 11.89 10.35
N THR A 168 0.31 12.02 11.33
CA THR A 168 -0.17 13.33 11.80
C THR A 168 0.84 14.09 12.68
N VAL A 169 1.96 13.46 13.03
CA VAL A 169 3.06 14.11 13.79
C VAL A 169 4.11 14.65 12.84
N ASN A 170 4.54 13.83 11.86
CA ASN A 170 5.51 14.21 10.83
C ASN A 170 4.82 14.17 9.47
N LEU A 171 4.44 15.32 8.94
CA LEU A 171 3.60 15.44 7.76
C LEU A 171 4.27 15.08 6.43
N ASP A 172 5.60 14.96 6.40
CA ASP A 172 6.36 14.41 5.27
C ASP A 172 6.27 12.87 5.18
N TYR A 173 5.72 12.21 6.21
CA TYR A 173 5.54 10.76 6.29
C TYR A 173 4.07 10.35 6.17
N ALA A 174 3.85 9.15 5.63
CA ALA A 174 2.58 8.43 5.70
C ALA A 174 2.79 7.03 6.30
N ARG A 175 1.70 6.42 6.77
CA ARG A 175 1.72 5.09 7.38
C ARG A 175 1.73 4.00 6.32
N CYS A 176 2.43 2.92 6.62
CA CYS A 176 2.53 1.74 5.76
C CYS A 176 2.57 0.45 6.59
N LEU A 177 2.23 -0.65 5.94
CA LEU A 177 2.60 -1.99 6.38
C LEU A 177 3.99 -2.28 5.86
N ASP A 178 4.91 -2.60 6.75
CA ASP A 178 6.25 -3.06 6.44
C ASP A 178 6.44 -4.50 6.87
N PHE A 179 7.07 -5.30 6.04
CA PHE A 179 7.49 -6.64 6.43
C PHE A 179 8.75 -7.10 5.72
N GLY A 180 9.47 -7.99 6.36
CA GLY A 180 10.61 -8.74 5.85
C GLY A 180 10.64 -10.12 6.47
N LEU A 181 11.76 -10.82 6.34
CA LEU A 181 11.93 -12.18 6.87
C LEU A 181 11.64 -12.25 8.38
N ILE A 182 12.16 -11.30 9.16
CA ILE A 182 12.11 -11.33 10.63
C ILE A 182 11.23 -10.24 11.25
N CYS A 183 10.64 -9.36 10.46
CA CYS A 183 9.89 -8.21 10.98
C CYS A 183 8.56 -8.04 10.25
N ILE A 184 7.60 -7.49 10.98
CA ILE A 184 6.33 -7.00 10.46
C ILE A 184 5.84 -5.83 11.32
N SER A 185 5.34 -4.78 10.69
CA SER A 185 4.80 -3.60 11.37
C SER A 185 3.68 -2.94 10.58
N ALA A 186 2.51 -2.82 11.18
CA ALA A 186 1.37 -2.06 10.62
C ALA A 186 1.41 -0.56 10.95
N VAL A 187 2.40 -0.10 11.72
CA VAL A 187 2.48 1.29 12.19
C VAL A 187 3.74 2.00 11.75
N HIS A 188 4.48 1.40 10.83
CA HIS A 188 5.64 2.05 10.25
C HIS A 188 5.24 3.32 9.49
N SER A 189 6.20 4.21 9.30
CA SER A 189 6.00 5.45 8.54
C SER A 189 7.16 5.67 7.61
N SER A 190 6.86 6.05 6.39
CA SER A 190 7.87 6.34 5.40
C SER A 190 7.58 7.65 4.66
N LEU A 191 8.61 8.24 4.07
CA LEU A 191 8.51 9.48 3.31
C LEU A 191 7.48 9.33 2.18
N ARG A 192 6.52 10.26 2.10
CA ARG A 192 5.45 10.25 1.10
C ARG A 192 5.95 10.27 -0.35
N CYS A 193 7.18 10.73 -0.56
CA CYS A 193 7.85 10.76 -1.85
C CYS A 193 8.45 9.41 -2.29
N TYR A 194 8.50 8.41 -1.43
CA TYR A 194 8.82 7.05 -1.85
C TYR A 194 7.62 6.41 -2.53
N SER A 195 7.87 5.41 -3.36
CA SER A 195 6.80 4.71 -4.05
C SER A 195 6.72 3.28 -3.55
N PHE A 196 5.54 2.91 -3.08
CA PHE A 196 5.20 1.58 -2.58
C PHE A 196 4.05 0.99 -3.38
N VAL A 197 3.89 -0.29 -3.29
CA VAL A 197 2.73 -0.97 -3.84
C VAL A 197 1.47 -0.66 -3.01
N VAL A 198 0.31 -0.88 -3.61
CA VAL A 198 -0.98 -0.69 -2.98
C VAL A 198 -1.80 -1.98 -3.08
N ARG A 199 -2.39 -2.39 -1.96
CA ARG A 199 -3.36 -3.48 -1.87
C ARG A 199 -4.71 -2.89 -1.48
N GLY A 200 -5.74 -3.15 -2.29
CA GLY A 200 -7.09 -2.66 -2.01
C GLY A 200 -7.81 -3.49 -0.95
N VAL A 201 -8.73 -2.82 -0.24
CA VAL A 201 -9.75 -3.43 0.62
C VAL A 201 -11.14 -2.91 0.24
N MET A 202 -12.19 -3.65 0.59
CA MET A 202 -13.56 -3.20 0.50
C MET A 202 -14.38 -3.74 1.67
N ASP A 203 -15.46 -3.03 2.02
CA ASP A 203 -16.41 -3.39 3.09
C ASP A 203 -17.35 -4.55 2.66
#